data_ec5f13bd57711f3331c3aa5874fbc06c
#
_entry.id   ec5f13bd57711f3331c3aa5874fbc06c
#
_cell.length_a   1.000
_cell.length_b   1.000
_cell.length_c   1.000
_cell.angle_alpha   90.00
_cell.angle_beta   90.00
_cell.angle_gamma   90.00
#
_symmetry.space_group_name_H-M   'P 1'
#
loop_
_entity.id
_entity.type
_entity.pdbx_description
1 polymer ?
#
loop_
_entity_poly.entity_id
_entity_poly.type
_entity_poly.pdbx_seq_one_letter_code
_entity_poly.pdbx_strand_id
1 'polypeptide(L)'
;MKSTFFLAAAVAMGAAAFPVAALPPLPKRDLTVELRQVEEGREGGTSYRAGAQADPLLPAIKLLVRNGEKASIRMNVAMPMQWVQSAQAASKQSGAGASQALQWFDAGQTMTVQPRWPGGNKDAVLELDVQQASLQTQSNAELPGQRRTQMSTTVTAPLAEWVTVAATGGSAQRQGSYSSTAAVDVRLLLQVRVLVP
;
A
#
# COMPACT_ATOMS: atom_id res chain seq x y z
N MET A 1 -31.62 -69.02 41.43
CA MET A 1 -30.60 -68.01 41.69
C MET A 1 -29.65 -68.00 40.49
N LYS A 2 -29.83 -67.06 39.55
CA LYS A 2 -28.98 -66.87 38.37
C LYS A 2 -28.25 -65.56 38.49
N SER A 3 -26.92 -65.63 38.67
CA SER A 3 -26.02 -64.47 38.81
C SER A 3 -25.48 -64.07 37.42
N THR A 4 -25.83 -62.89 36.94
CA THR A 4 -25.35 -62.32 35.67
C THR A 4 -24.18 -61.43 35.96
N PHE A 5 -22.98 -61.80 35.47
CA PHE A 5 -21.78 -60.96 35.47
C PHE A 5 -21.80 -59.99 34.28
N PHE A 6 -21.81 -58.69 34.54
CA PHE A 6 -21.54 -57.65 33.52
C PHE A 6 -20.03 -57.37 33.43
N LEU A 7 -19.45 -57.62 32.27
CA LEU A 7 -18.08 -57.31 31.93
C LEU A 7 -18.07 -55.89 31.33
N ALA A 8 -17.51 -54.91 32.05
CA ALA A 8 -17.33 -53.57 31.53
C ALA A 8 -15.97 -53.50 30.80
N ALA A 9 -16.01 -53.29 29.48
CA ALA A 9 -14.83 -53.04 28.65
C ALA A 9 -14.51 -51.54 28.68
N ALA A 10 -13.42 -51.15 29.29
CA ALA A 10 -12.87 -49.79 29.26
C ALA A 10 -12.06 -49.59 27.97
N VAL A 11 -12.55 -48.77 27.04
CA VAL A 11 -11.85 -48.35 25.85
C VAL A 11 -10.96 -47.18 26.24
N ALA A 12 -9.62 -47.38 26.33
CA ALA A 12 -8.65 -46.36 26.52
C ALA A 12 -8.36 -45.68 25.17
N MET A 13 -8.90 -44.45 24.97
CA MET A 13 -8.55 -43.58 23.84
C MET A 13 -7.18 -42.97 24.09
N GLY A 14 -6.13 -43.51 23.48
CA GLY A 14 -4.80 -42.92 23.47
C GLY A 14 -4.76 -41.68 22.58
N ALA A 15 -4.62 -40.50 23.18
CA ALA A 15 -4.35 -39.24 22.43
C ALA A 15 -2.91 -39.28 21.89
N ALA A 16 -2.76 -39.54 20.61
CA ALA A 16 -1.45 -39.39 19.92
C ALA A 16 -1.13 -37.90 19.80
N ALA A 17 -0.27 -37.40 20.65
CA ALA A 17 0.31 -36.06 20.52
C ALA A 17 1.32 -36.08 19.36
N PHE A 18 0.97 -35.46 18.22
CA PHE A 18 1.91 -35.23 17.12
C PHE A 18 2.91 -34.17 17.56
N PRO A 19 4.24 -34.41 17.44
CA PRO A 19 5.22 -33.39 17.72
C PRO A 19 5.05 -32.24 16.70
N VAL A 20 4.70 -31.05 17.17
CA VAL A 20 4.78 -29.82 16.37
C VAL A 20 6.26 -29.57 16.08
N ALA A 21 6.69 -29.83 14.86
CA ALA A 21 8.05 -29.52 14.44
C ALA A 21 8.25 -27.98 14.54
N ALA A 22 9.09 -27.55 15.46
CA ALA A 22 9.47 -26.14 15.57
C ALA A 22 10.17 -25.72 14.28
N LEU A 23 9.71 -24.62 13.66
CA LEU A 23 10.36 -24.04 12.51
C LEU A 23 11.80 -23.66 12.87
N PRO A 24 12.78 -23.92 11.99
CA PRO A 24 14.18 -23.55 12.26
C PRO A 24 14.28 -22.03 12.48
N PRO A 25 15.14 -21.58 13.40
CA PRO A 25 15.32 -20.16 13.67
C PRO A 25 15.83 -19.44 12.41
N LEU A 26 15.29 -18.24 12.14
CA LEU A 26 15.72 -17.41 11.02
C LEU A 26 17.16 -16.93 11.21
N PRO A 27 17.97 -16.83 10.13
CA PRO A 27 19.30 -16.23 10.19
C PRO A 27 19.23 -14.79 10.72
N LYS A 28 20.06 -14.44 11.70
CA LYS A 28 20.16 -13.08 12.25
C LYS A 28 21.00 -12.21 11.31
N ARG A 29 20.41 -11.74 10.24
CA ARG A 29 21.02 -10.84 9.26
C ARG A 29 20.09 -9.65 8.98
N ASP A 30 20.70 -8.53 8.64
CA ASP A 30 19.96 -7.36 8.18
C ASP A 30 19.70 -7.50 6.67
N LEU A 31 18.50 -7.18 6.25
CA LEU A 31 18.03 -7.24 4.87
C LEU A 31 17.68 -5.83 4.41
N THR A 32 17.98 -5.51 3.17
CA THR A 32 17.52 -4.27 2.57
C THR A 32 16.27 -4.56 1.75
N VAL A 33 15.16 -3.92 2.12
CA VAL A 33 13.91 -3.97 1.35
C VAL A 33 13.76 -2.67 0.61
N GLU A 34 13.64 -2.76 -0.71
CA GLU A 34 13.43 -1.62 -1.60
C GLU A 34 12.01 -1.68 -2.19
N LEU A 35 11.33 -0.54 -2.19
CA LEU A 35 10.01 -0.36 -2.78
C LEU A 35 10.09 0.75 -3.83
N ARG A 36 9.50 0.52 -5.00
CA ARG A 36 9.36 1.54 -6.04
C ARG A 36 8.01 1.44 -6.73
N GLN A 37 7.57 2.54 -7.28
CA GLN A 37 6.45 2.60 -8.20
C GLN A 37 6.97 2.85 -9.61
N VAL A 38 6.48 2.10 -10.59
CA VAL A 38 6.82 2.25 -12.00
C VAL A 38 5.54 2.36 -12.82
N GLU A 39 5.59 3.14 -13.88
CA GLU A 39 4.51 3.21 -14.85
C GLU A 39 4.72 2.11 -15.90
N GLU A 40 3.70 1.29 -16.10
CA GLU A 40 3.62 0.37 -17.21
C GLU A 40 2.86 1.06 -18.35
N GLY A 41 3.62 1.69 -19.28
CA GLY A 41 3.05 2.27 -20.50
C GLY A 41 2.83 1.17 -21.54
N ARG A 42 1.72 1.22 -22.27
CA ARG A 42 1.55 0.44 -23.48
C ARG A 42 2.58 0.95 -24.50
N GLU A 43 3.60 0.17 -24.79
CA GLU A 43 4.50 0.44 -25.90
C GLU A 43 3.71 0.46 -27.20
N GLY A 44 3.49 1.64 -27.75
CA GLY A 44 2.79 1.80 -29.04
C GLY A 44 2.32 3.22 -29.27
N GLY A 45 3.23 4.14 -29.50
CA GLY A 45 2.90 5.45 -30.01
C GLY A 45 3.65 6.58 -29.34
N THR A 46 4.54 7.20 -30.07
CA THR A 46 5.12 8.52 -29.81
C THR A 46 3.99 9.54 -29.68
N SER A 47 3.43 9.73 -28.49
CA SER A 47 2.54 10.84 -28.22
C SER A 47 3.17 11.78 -27.21
N TYR A 48 3.61 12.93 -27.67
CA TYR A 48 3.92 14.09 -26.85
C TYR A 48 2.67 14.43 -26.02
N ARG A 49 2.71 14.22 -24.74
CA ARG A 49 1.68 14.67 -23.80
C ARG A 49 2.07 16.01 -23.22
N ALA A 50 1.67 17.08 -23.87
CA ALA A 50 1.60 18.40 -23.23
C ALA A 50 0.30 18.46 -22.43
N GLY A 51 0.39 18.49 -21.07
CA GLY A 51 -0.72 18.85 -20.20
C GLY A 51 -1.40 17.77 -19.37
N ALA A 52 -1.01 16.50 -19.44
CA ALA A 52 -1.47 15.52 -18.46
C ALA A 52 -0.53 15.56 -17.24
N GLN A 53 -1.02 16.06 -16.12
CA GLN A 53 -0.33 15.97 -14.85
C GLN A 53 -0.32 14.49 -14.45
N ALA A 54 0.80 13.82 -14.69
CA ALA A 54 1.01 12.46 -14.21
C ALA A 54 0.91 12.50 -12.69
N ASP A 55 0.12 11.59 -12.09
CA ASP A 55 0.16 11.40 -10.64
C ASP A 55 1.63 11.18 -10.24
N PRO A 56 2.14 11.92 -9.24
CA PRO A 56 3.53 11.79 -8.86
C PRO A 56 3.81 10.35 -8.44
N LEU A 57 4.80 9.74 -9.07
CA LEU A 57 5.29 8.42 -8.68
C LEU A 57 5.74 8.47 -7.21
N LEU A 58 5.48 7.39 -6.48
CA LEU A 58 6.01 7.25 -5.14
C LEU A 58 7.54 7.32 -5.18
N PRO A 59 8.16 8.10 -4.28
CA PRO A 59 9.61 8.08 -4.16
C PRO A 59 10.06 6.65 -3.82
N ALA A 60 11.17 6.22 -4.42
CA ALA A 60 11.77 4.94 -4.10
C ALA A 60 12.18 4.91 -2.62
N ILE A 61 11.72 3.91 -1.89
CA ILE A 61 12.03 3.72 -0.47
C ILE A 61 13.03 2.58 -0.35
N LYS A 62 14.04 2.80 0.48
CA LYS A 62 14.99 1.76 0.89
C LYS A 62 14.99 1.66 2.40
N LEU A 63 14.71 0.49 2.95
CA LEU A 63 14.62 0.25 4.37
C LEU A 63 15.49 -0.93 4.77
N LEU A 64 16.37 -0.71 5.75
CA LEU A 64 17.17 -1.76 6.35
C LEU A 64 16.38 -2.35 7.52
N VAL A 65 16.23 -3.67 7.55
CA VAL A 65 15.44 -4.37 8.56
C VAL A 65 16.06 -5.72 8.89
N ARG A 66 16.11 -6.08 10.18
CA ARG A 66 16.57 -7.38 10.60
C ARG A 66 15.60 -8.48 10.21
N ASN A 67 16.11 -9.58 9.72
CA ASN A 67 15.33 -10.75 9.32
C ASN A 67 14.40 -11.24 10.44
N GLY A 68 13.10 -11.29 10.16
CA GLY A 68 12.05 -11.65 11.10
C GLY A 68 11.51 -10.48 11.93
N GLU A 69 12.16 -9.32 11.94
CA GLU A 69 11.70 -8.13 12.66
C GLU A 69 10.85 -7.23 11.77
N LYS A 70 10.04 -6.40 12.39
CA LYS A 70 9.16 -5.43 11.72
C LYS A 70 9.84 -4.05 11.71
N ALA A 71 9.88 -3.41 10.55
CA ALA A 71 10.35 -2.06 10.41
C ALA A 71 9.29 -1.18 9.74
N SER A 72 9.27 0.11 10.09
CA SER A 72 8.33 1.07 9.53
C SER A 72 9.03 2.40 9.23
N ILE A 73 8.68 2.99 8.09
CA ILE A 73 9.09 4.34 7.72
C ILE A 73 7.85 5.17 7.39
N ARG A 74 7.84 6.43 7.82
CA ARG A 74 6.79 7.39 7.51
C ARG A 74 7.40 8.67 6.96
N MET A 75 6.91 9.11 5.81
CA MET A 75 7.32 10.33 5.13
C MET A 75 6.06 11.14 4.83
N ASN A 76 5.74 12.10 5.69
CA ASN A 76 4.52 12.91 5.56
C ASN A 76 4.88 14.39 5.49
N VAL A 77 4.09 15.13 4.71
CA VAL A 77 4.12 16.58 4.63
C VAL A 77 2.72 17.09 4.98
N ALA A 78 2.63 17.97 5.97
CA ALA A 78 1.39 18.65 6.32
C ALA A 78 1.32 19.99 5.57
N MET A 79 0.24 20.21 4.82
CA MET A 79 0.00 21.43 4.06
C MET A 79 -1.18 22.19 4.65
N PRO A 80 -0.98 23.43 5.11
CA PRO A 80 -2.10 24.28 5.52
C PRO A 80 -2.81 24.83 4.29
N MET A 81 -4.13 24.70 4.28
CA MET A 81 -4.99 25.27 3.24
C MET A 81 -5.99 26.22 3.89
N GLN A 82 -6.10 27.42 3.29
CA GLN A 82 -7.05 28.43 3.70
C GLN A 82 -8.13 28.57 2.62
N TRP A 83 -9.38 28.67 3.05
CA TRP A 83 -10.47 28.99 2.14
C TRP A 83 -11.44 29.98 2.79
N VAL A 84 -12.21 30.68 1.96
CA VAL A 84 -13.23 31.59 2.43
C VAL A 84 -14.47 30.78 2.83
N GLN A 85 -14.77 30.74 4.14
CA GLN A 85 -15.92 30.01 4.66
C GLN A 85 -17.22 30.79 4.47
N SER A 86 -17.17 32.12 4.61
CA SER A 86 -18.31 33.01 4.35
C SER A 86 -17.81 34.37 3.91
N ALA A 87 -18.50 34.94 2.97
CA ALA A 87 -18.30 36.34 2.54
C ALA A 87 -19.62 37.09 2.66
N GLN A 88 -19.61 38.24 3.35
CA GLN A 88 -20.75 39.15 3.41
C GLN A 88 -20.46 40.39 2.57
N ALA A 89 -21.38 40.70 1.67
CA ALA A 89 -21.30 41.95 0.95
C ALA A 89 -21.60 43.12 1.89
N ALA A 90 -20.94 44.26 1.65
CA ALA A 90 -21.23 45.48 2.39
C ALA A 90 -22.69 45.90 2.19
N SER A 91 -23.44 46.13 3.28
CA SER A 91 -24.72 46.74 3.29
C SER A 91 -24.64 48.14 3.91
N LYS A 92 -25.70 48.95 3.77
CA LYS A 92 -25.70 50.28 4.35
C LYS A 92 -25.55 50.33 5.89
N GLN A 93 -25.66 49.18 6.57
CA GLN A 93 -25.61 49.02 8.03
C GLN A 93 -24.49 48.08 8.50
N SER A 94 -23.81 47.36 7.60
CA SER A 94 -22.76 46.43 7.93
C SER A 94 -21.65 46.51 6.92
N GLY A 95 -20.39 46.53 7.39
CA GLY A 95 -19.22 46.47 6.53
C GLY A 95 -19.08 45.12 5.82
N ALA A 96 -18.30 45.08 4.72
CA ALA A 96 -17.93 43.84 4.10
C ALA A 96 -17.05 43.01 5.07
N GLY A 97 -17.35 41.73 5.18
CA GLY A 97 -16.60 40.80 6.01
C GLY A 97 -16.39 39.47 5.29
N ALA A 98 -15.22 38.87 5.44
CA ALA A 98 -14.94 37.51 5.00
C ALA A 98 -14.37 36.73 6.18
N SER A 99 -14.94 35.56 6.46
CA SER A 99 -14.34 34.62 7.40
C SER A 99 -13.54 33.57 6.62
N GLN A 100 -12.31 33.33 7.05
CA GLN A 100 -11.44 32.32 6.48
C GLN A 100 -11.30 31.16 7.47
N ALA A 101 -11.32 29.94 6.95
CA ALA A 101 -11.02 28.73 7.72
C ALA A 101 -9.68 28.18 7.28
N LEU A 102 -8.90 27.66 8.24
CA LEU A 102 -7.63 26.98 8.02
C LEU A 102 -7.81 25.49 8.29
N GLN A 103 -7.42 24.66 7.35
CA GLN A 103 -7.41 23.22 7.51
C GLN A 103 -6.05 22.65 7.10
N TRP A 104 -5.58 21.68 7.87
CA TRP A 104 -4.35 20.96 7.57
C TRP A 104 -4.68 19.68 6.81
N PHE A 105 -3.97 19.46 5.73
CA PHE A 105 -4.04 18.24 4.94
C PHE A 105 -2.70 17.51 5.03
N ASP A 106 -2.75 16.23 5.38
CA ASP A 106 -1.58 15.38 5.39
C ASP A 106 -1.46 14.65 4.05
N ALA A 107 -0.30 14.83 3.39
CA ALA A 107 0.10 14.06 2.23
C ALA A 107 1.38 13.29 2.56
N GLY A 108 1.54 12.10 2.01
CA GLY A 108 2.74 11.32 2.23
C GLY A 108 2.54 9.83 2.14
N GLN A 109 3.56 9.12 2.62
CA GLN A 109 3.63 7.68 2.50
C GLN A 109 4.10 7.05 3.81
N THR A 110 3.48 5.94 4.17
CA THR A 110 3.91 5.07 5.26
C THR A 110 4.12 3.68 4.69
N MET A 111 5.25 3.05 4.99
CA MET A 111 5.56 1.68 4.65
C MET A 111 5.94 0.93 5.92
N THR A 112 5.34 -0.24 6.11
CA THR A 112 5.72 -1.19 7.14
C THR A 112 6.06 -2.51 6.47
N VAL A 113 7.17 -3.13 6.85
CA VAL A 113 7.63 -4.39 6.27
C VAL A 113 8.17 -5.33 7.35
N GLN A 114 7.88 -6.61 7.17
CA GLN A 114 8.48 -7.69 7.96
C GLN A 114 8.97 -8.78 7.00
N PRO A 115 10.28 -8.87 6.74
CA PRO A 115 10.86 -9.94 5.94
C PRO A 115 11.09 -11.19 6.78
N ARG A 116 10.89 -12.35 6.16
CA ARG A 116 11.22 -13.66 6.71
C ARG A 116 12.00 -14.44 5.66
N TRP A 117 13.32 -14.42 5.78
CA TRP A 117 14.21 -15.13 4.89
C TRP A 117 14.82 -16.35 5.59
N PRO A 118 14.61 -17.57 5.06
CA PRO A 118 15.10 -18.80 5.71
C PRO A 118 16.62 -19.04 5.55
N GLY A 119 17.29 -18.21 4.75
CA GLY A 119 18.73 -18.34 4.52
C GLY A 119 19.10 -18.99 3.19
N GLY A 120 20.38 -18.89 2.82
CA GLY A 120 20.90 -19.41 1.55
C GLY A 120 20.33 -18.73 0.32
N ASN A 121 20.07 -19.49 -0.73
CA ASN A 121 19.48 -18.98 -1.98
C ASN A 121 17.95 -19.17 -2.03
N LYS A 122 17.30 -19.18 -0.87
CA LYS A 122 15.86 -19.33 -0.77
C LYS A 122 15.17 -17.98 -0.84
N ASP A 123 13.95 -17.99 -1.35
CA ASP A 123 13.10 -16.81 -1.42
C ASP A 123 12.76 -16.27 -0.03
N ALA A 124 12.62 -14.97 0.07
CA ALA A 124 12.14 -14.30 1.27
C ALA A 124 10.62 -14.12 1.22
N VAL A 125 9.93 -14.36 2.34
CA VAL A 125 8.53 -14.00 2.51
C VAL A 125 8.48 -12.60 3.12
N LEU A 126 7.73 -11.69 2.49
CA LEU A 126 7.55 -10.30 2.92
C LEU A 126 6.11 -10.08 3.33
N GLU A 127 5.87 -9.65 4.55
CA GLU A 127 4.62 -9.00 4.95
C GLU A 127 4.79 -7.50 4.74
N LEU A 128 3.97 -6.89 3.91
CA LEU A 128 4.08 -5.51 3.47
C LEU A 128 2.77 -4.76 3.68
N ASP A 129 2.81 -3.62 4.35
CA ASP A 129 1.73 -2.64 4.46
C ASP A 129 2.21 -1.29 3.94
N VAL A 130 1.52 -0.75 2.95
CA VAL A 130 1.82 0.54 2.34
C VAL A 130 0.58 1.41 2.36
N GLN A 131 0.72 2.63 2.88
CA GLN A 131 -0.32 3.64 2.89
C GLN A 131 0.21 4.90 2.23
N GLN A 132 -0.59 5.45 1.33
CA GLN A 132 -0.29 6.69 0.63
C GLN A 132 -1.47 7.65 0.76
N ALA A 133 -1.17 8.91 1.03
CA ALA A 133 -2.11 10.02 0.94
C ALA A 133 -1.55 11.08 -0.01
N SER A 134 -2.34 11.49 -0.98
CA SER A 134 -2.00 12.57 -1.92
C SER A 134 -3.11 13.59 -2.00
N LEU A 135 -2.75 14.84 -2.30
CA LEU A 135 -3.69 15.92 -2.53
C LEU A 135 -3.89 16.07 -4.03
N GLN A 136 -5.13 16.16 -4.46
CA GLN A 136 -5.50 16.40 -5.85
C GLN A 136 -6.13 17.79 -5.96
N THR A 137 -5.48 18.66 -6.73
CA THR A 137 -6.06 19.98 -7.04
C THR A 137 -7.15 19.79 -8.09
N GLN A 138 -8.37 20.14 -7.75
CA GLN A 138 -9.50 20.13 -8.69
C GLN A 138 -9.71 21.55 -9.21
N SER A 139 -9.79 21.69 -10.54
CA SER A 139 -9.88 22.99 -11.21
C SER A 139 -11.11 23.83 -10.83
N ASN A 140 -12.16 23.22 -10.26
CA ASN A 140 -13.43 23.86 -9.94
C ASN A 140 -13.81 23.75 -8.47
N ALA A 141 -12.89 23.34 -7.58
CA ALA A 141 -13.15 23.24 -6.16
C ALA A 141 -12.21 24.14 -5.36
N GLU A 142 -12.75 24.85 -4.38
CA GLU A 142 -11.97 25.72 -3.48
C GLU A 142 -11.02 24.90 -2.58
N LEU A 143 -11.33 23.63 -2.33
CA LEU A 143 -10.56 22.71 -1.51
C LEU A 143 -10.03 21.56 -2.36
N PRO A 144 -8.77 21.15 -2.14
CA PRO A 144 -8.21 19.97 -2.80
C PRO A 144 -8.91 18.70 -2.32
N GLY A 145 -9.09 17.75 -3.23
CA GLY A 145 -9.47 16.41 -2.88
C GLY A 145 -8.29 15.68 -2.22
N GLN A 146 -8.55 14.85 -1.22
CA GLN A 146 -7.55 13.94 -0.67
C GLN A 146 -7.80 12.53 -1.20
N ARG A 147 -6.79 11.95 -1.85
CA ARG A 147 -6.79 10.55 -2.26
C ARG A 147 -5.95 9.74 -1.30
N ARG A 148 -6.53 8.67 -0.75
CA ARG A 148 -5.82 7.72 0.11
C ARG A 148 -5.85 6.34 -0.51
N THR A 149 -4.69 5.72 -0.58
CA THR A 149 -4.52 4.33 -1.04
C THR A 149 -3.85 3.54 0.07
N GLN A 150 -4.36 2.36 0.35
CA GLN A 150 -3.79 1.42 1.32
C GLN A 150 -3.72 0.05 0.69
N MET A 151 -2.61 -0.63 0.93
CA MET A 151 -2.35 -1.99 0.48
C MET A 151 -1.70 -2.77 1.62
N SER A 152 -2.21 -3.97 1.88
CA SER A 152 -1.59 -4.95 2.78
C SER A 152 -1.49 -6.27 2.04
N THR A 153 -0.31 -6.88 2.00
CA THR A 153 -0.07 -8.12 1.27
C THR A 153 1.07 -8.93 1.87
N THR A 154 1.05 -10.23 1.60
CA THR A 154 2.18 -11.13 1.86
C THR A 154 2.63 -11.71 0.53
N VAL A 155 3.91 -11.59 0.21
CA VAL A 155 4.48 -12.01 -1.06
C VAL A 155 5.78 -12.78 -0.83
N THR A 156 6.00 -13.79 -1.67
CA THR A 156 7.30 -14.47 -1.76
C THR A 156 8.13 -13.80 -2.83
N ALA A 157 9.31 -13.33 -2.47
CA ALA A 157 10.21 -12.58 -3.34
C ALA A 157 11.56 -13.28 -3.45
N PRO A 158 12.02 -13.61 -4.68
CA PRO A 158 13.40 -14.01 -4.92
C PRO A 158 14.36 -12.90 -4.49
N LEU A 159 15.58 -13.29 -4.09
CA LEU A 159 16.59 -12.32 -3.71
C LEU A 159 17.08 -11.54 -4.93
N ALA A 160 17.29 -10.24 -4.75
CA ALA A 160 17.81 -9.29 -5.73
C ALA A 160 16.92 -9.08 -6.98
N GLU A 161 15.72 -9.62 -7.02
CA GLU A 161 14.77 -9.44 -8.12
C GLU A 161 13.60 -8.51 -7.75
N TRP A 162 13.11 -7.77 -8.74
CA TRP A 162 11.91 -6.94 -8.57
C TRP A 162 10.65 -7.77 -8.75
N VAL A 163 9.80 -7.80 -7.74
CA VAL A 163 8.51 -8.48 -7.76
C VAL A 163 7.38 -7.44 -7.71
N THR A 164 6.45 -7.53 -8.65
CA THR A 164 5.26 -6.68 -8.64
C THR A 164 4.29 -7.19 -7.58
N VAL A 165 3.97 -6.33 -6.62
CA VAL A 165 3.10 -6.66 -5.48
C VAL A 165 1.69 -6.08 -5.63
N ALA A 166 1.55 -5.01 -6.41
CA ALA A 166 0.26 -4.43 -6.76
C ALA A 166 0.33 -3.70 -8.10
N ALA A 167 -0.81 -3.63 -8.77
CA ALA A 167 -1.02 -2.82 -9.96
C ALA A 167 -2.27 -1.97 -9.75
N THR A 168 -2.16 -0.65 -9.99
CA THR A 168 -3.28 0.28 -9.93
C THR A 168 -3.40 1.02 -11.25
N GLY A 169 -4.60 1.36 -11.63
CA GLY A 169 -4.89 1.91 -12.95
C GLY A 169 -5.42 0.83 -13.89
N GLY A 170 -6.21 1.21 -14.81
CA GLY A 170 -6.83 0.38 -15.81
C GLY A 170 -7.77 1.25 -16.63
N SER A 171 -7.97 0.91 -17.90
CA SER A 171 -8.91 1.61 -18.74
C SER A 171 -10.29 1.59 -18.08
N ALA A 172 -10.77 2.76 -17.67
CA ALA A 172 -12.20 2.94 -17.54
C ALA A 172 -12.77 2.77 -18.95
N GLN A 173 -13.25 1.59 -19.26
CA GLN A 173 -13.96 1.31 -20.50
C GLN A 173 -15.24 2.17 -20.46
N ARG A 174 -15.15 3.38 -21.00
CA ARG A 174 -16.32 4.24 -21.22
C ARG A 174 -17.11 3.59 -22.35
N GLN A 175 -18.09 2.82 -21.95
CA GLN A 175 -19.10 2.32 -22.87
C GLN A 175 -19.87 3.52 -23.44
N GLY A 176 -19.64 3.83 -24.73
CA GLY A 176 -20.48 4.75 -25.49
C GLY A 176 -19.95 6.15 -25.82
N SER A 177 -18.63 6.40 -25.79
CA SER A 177 -18.05 7.66 -26.26
C SER A 177 -17.10 7.42 -27.42
N TYR A 178 -17.47 7.85 -28.62
CA TYR A 178 -16.57 7.94 -29.78
C TYR A 178 -15.64 9.15 -29.55
N SER A 179 -14.56 8.95 -28.83
CA SER A 179 -13.48 9.92 -28.70
C SER A 179 -12.29 9.39 -29.47
N SER A 180 -11.83 10.12 -30.49
CA SER A 180 -10.64 9.78 -31.30
C SER A 180 -9.31 9.96 -30.54
N THR A 181 -9.35 10.37 -29.27
CA THR A 181 -8.18 10.42 -28.40
C THR A 181 -8.08 9.09 -27.64
N ALA A 182 -7.17 8.22 -28.07
CA ALA A 182 -6.84 7.00 -27.35
C ALA A 182 -6.41 7.39 -25.92
N ALA A 183 -7.24 7.08 -24.94
CA ALA A 183 -6.83 7.19 -23.54
C ALA A 183 -5.68 6.21 -23.33
N VAL A 184 -4.48 6.73 -23.12
CA VAL A 184 -3.31 5.89 -22.79
C VAL A 184 -3.58 5.30 -21.42
N ASP A 185 -3.74 3.99 -21.40
CA ASP A 185 -3.97 3.21 -20.19
C ASP A 185 -2.64 3.10 -19.45
N VAL A 186 -2.40 3.99 -18.49
CA VAL A 186 -1.20 3.96 -17.67
C VAL A 186 -1.50 3.11 -16.43
N ARG A 187 -0.79 2.00 -16.30
CA ARG A 187 -0.80 1.20 -15.09
C ARG A 187 0.35 1.60 -14.19
N LEU A 188 0.07 1.80 -12.93
CA LEU A 188 1.08 2.00 -11.91
C LEU A 188 1.35 0.66 -11.23
N LEU A 189 2.58 0.16 -11.35
CA LEU A 189 3.04 -1.06 -10.71
C LEU A 189 3.81 -0.71 -9.46
N LEU A 190 3.42 -1.30 -8.34
CA LEU A 190 4.20 -1.27 -7.12
C LEU A 190 5.09 -2.50 -7.07
N GLN A 191 6.40 -2.28 -6.99
CA GLN A 191 7.41 -3.34 -7.02
C GLN A 191 8.25 -3.32 -5.76
N VAL A 192 8.59 -4.51 -5.26
CA VAL A 192 9.45 -4.72 -4.11
C VAL A 192 10.65 -5.57 -4.49
N ARG A 193 11.79 -5.32 -3.84
CA ARG A 193 13.01 -6.11 -3.97
C ARG A 193 13.66 -6.32 -2.61
N VAL A 194 14.20 -7.51 -2.37
CA VAL A 194 14.95 -7.85 -1.15
C VAL A 194 16.40 -8.09 -1.51
N LEU A 195 17.29 -7.42 -0.79
CA LEU A 195 18.73 -7.59 -0.92
C LEU A 195 19.30 -8.11 0.41
N VAL A 196 20.20 -9.08 0.31
CA VAL A 196 21.00 -9.56 1.43
C VAL A 196 22.40 -8.96 1.25
N PRO A 197 22.89 -8.19 2.24
CA PRO A 197 24.23 -7.61 2.18
C PRO A 197 25.34 -8.67 2.29
#